data_89022b094da457838e47cc479a876272
#
_entry.id   89022b094da457838e47cc479a876272
#
_cell.length_a   1.000
_cell.length_b   1.000
_cell.length_c   1.000
_cell.angle_alpha   90.00
_cell.angle_beta   90.00
_cell.angle_gamma   90.00
#
_symmetry.space_group_name_H-M   'P 1'
#
loop_
_entity.id
_entity.type
_entity.pdbx_description
1 polymer ?
#
loop_
_entity_poly.entity_id
_entity_poly.type
_entity_poly.pdbx_seq_one_letter_code
_entity_poly.pdbx_strand_id
1 'polypeptide(L)'
;MKNPSQFPSCEELRAYLAGEGIALPLSERPEQSLGKPVALGARTLRNSIAIQPMEGCDACRTGEPDELTHRRYRRFAESGAGLIWFEATAVLPEARANPHQLYITKENVHFFAELVEEIRAISMKKFGWSPVILMQATHSGRFSKPNGAAEPIIAYENPYLNKNVHAEKQTVISDDELKRLEEKMGEAAALAKRAGFDGMDVKSCHCYLFSEMLSAYTRPGEYGGCFENRTRLIRNC
;
A
#
# COMPACT_ATOMS: atom_id res chain seq x y z
N MET A 1 5.62 14.33 28.59
CA MET A 1 6.89 13.97 27.93
C MET A 1 7.28 15.12 26.99
N LYS A 2 8.51 15.62 27.01
CA LYS A 2 8.96 16.68 26.07
C LYS A 2 9.08 16.11 24.67
N ASN A 3 8.82 16.93 23.65
CA ASN A 3 9.00 16.54 22.25
C ASN A 3 10.51 16.39 21.97
N PRO A 4 10.96 15.31 21.28
CA PRO A 4 12.36 15.12 20.90
C PRO A 4 12.99 16.32 20.18
N SER A 5 12.22 17.07 19.38
CA SER A 5 12.69 18.30 18.71
C SER A 5 13.04 19.46 19.65
N GLN A 6 12.73 19.36 20.93
CA GLN A 6 13.05 20.37 21.95
C GLN A 6 14.45 20.18 22.57
N PHE A 7 15.17 19.13 22.17
CA PHE A 7 16.52 18.86 22.67
C PHE A 7 17.55 19.25 21.59
N PRO A 8 18.47 20.19 21.88
CA PRO A 8 19.47 20.65 20.93
C PRO A 8 20.57 19.63 20.65
N SER A 9 20.69 18.59 21.48
CA SER A 9 21.68 17.52 21.29
C SER A 9 21.16 16.14 21.71
N CYS A 10 21.77 15.06 21.19
CA CYS A 10 21.52 13.69 21.63
C CYS A 10 21.92 13.48 23.10
N GLU A 11 22.90 14.20 23.60
CA GLU A 11 23.36 14.12 25.00
C GLU A 11 22.27 14.63 25.97
N GLU A 12 21.68 15.79 25.69
CA GLU A 12 20.58 16.34 26.48
C GLU A 12 19.33 15.44 26.45
N LEU A 13 19.00 14.89 25.26
CA LEU A 13 17.91 13.93 25.14
C LEU A 13 18.20 12.66 25.96
N ARG A 14 19.43 12.15 25.94
CA ARG A 14 19.85 10.99 26.72
C ARG A 14 19.75 11.25 28.21
N ALA A 15 20.21 12.41 28.67
CA ALA A 15 20.12 12.81 30.08
C ALA A 15 18.66 12.92 30.53
N TYR A 16 17.80 13.51 29.72
CA TYR A 16 16.36 13.60 30.01
C TYR A 16 15.71 12.22 30.09
N LEU A 17 15.95 11.33 29.12
CA LEU A 17 15.40 9.98 29.11
C LEU A 17 15.87 9.16 30.31
N ALA A 18 17.13 9.28 30.71
CA ALA A 18 17.66 8.63 31.91
C ALA A 18 16.98 9.14 33.17
N GLY A 19 16.71 10.45 33.28
CA GLY A 19 15.97 11.04 34.38
C GLY A 19 14.51 10.56 34.50
N GLU A 20 13.88 10.21 33.35
CA GLU A 20 12.54 9.65 33.29
C GLU A 20 12.54 8.10 33.43
N GLY A 21 13.70 7.46 33.60
CA GLY A 21 13.82 6.01 33.66
C GLY A 21 13.55 5.28 32.33
N ILE A 22 13.69 5.99 31.19
CA ILE A 22 13.44 5.46 29.84
C ILE A 22 14.74 5.03 29.21
N ALA A 23 14.90 3.73 28.92
CA ALA A 23 16.00 3.17 28.14
C ALA A 23 15.67 3.21 26.64
N LEU A 24 16.21 4.19 25.91
CA LEU A 24 16.08 4.28 24.46
C LEU A 24 17.46 4.31 23.83
N PRO A 25 17.78 3.41 22.88
CA PRO A 25 19.04 3.49 22.14
C PRO A 25 19.04 4.72 21.24
N LEU A 26 20.03 5.59 21.43
CA LEU A 26 20.25 6.78 20.60
C LEU A 26 21.53 6.60 19.78
N SER A 27 21.45 6.85 18.49
CA SER A 27 22.61 6.86 17.59
C SER A 27 23.01 8.30 17.26
N GLU A 28 24.31 8.59 17.35
CA GLU A 28 24.88 9.85 16.91
C GLU A 28 25.25 9.84 15.41
N ARG A 29 25.15 8.66 14.79
CA ARG A 29 25.44 8.43 13.37
C ARG A 29 24.28 7.73 12.67
N PRO A 30 23.11 8.39 12.55
CA PRO A 30 21.93 7.81 11.93
C PRO A 30 22.18 7.42 10.47
N GLU A 31 23.11 8.10 9.77
CA GLU A 31 23.50 7.79 8.41
C GLU A 31 24.11 6.39 8.26
N GLN A 32 24.77 5.87 9.29
CA GLN A 32 25.34 4.51 9.28
C GLN A 32 24.26 3.43 9.35
N SER A 33 23.09 3.74 9.87
CA SER A 33 21.93 2.83 9.94
C SER A 33 20.98 3.06 8.78
N LEU A 34 20.55 4.31 8.56
CA LEU A 34 19.58 4.67 7.53
C LEU A 34 20.18 4.58 6.11
N GLY A 35 21.46 4.92 5.94
CA GLY A 35 22.20 4.83 4.68
C GLY A 35 22.62 3.40 4.30
N LYS A 36 22.37 2.40 5.15
CA LYS A 36 22.81 1.03 4.93
C LYS A 36 22.04 0.39 3.77
N PRO A 37 22.71 -0.22 2.78
CA PRO A 37 22.04 -0.99 1.75
C PRO A 37 21.26 -2.17 2.35
N VAL A 38 20.10 -2.48 1.77
CA VAL A 38 19.21 -3.57 2.21
C VAL A 38 18.92 -4.51 1.04
N ALA A 39 19.18 -5.80 1.23
CA ALA A 39 18.81 -6.82 0.25
C ALA A 39 17.28 -7.02 0.25
N LEU A 40 16.67 -7.01 -0.94
CA LEU A 40 15.25 -7.26 -1.17
C LEU A 40 15.12 -8.26 -2.34
N GLY A 41 15.08 -9.56 -2.02
CA GLY A 41 15.13 -10.62 -3.02
C GLY A 41 16.39 -10.51 -3.89
N ALA A 42 16.21 -10.43 -5.21
CA ALA A 42 17.32 -10.27 -6.16
C ALA A 42 17.81 -8.83 -6.31
N ARG A 43 17.24 -7.88 -5.60
CA ARG A 43 17.58 -6.45 -5.67
C ARG A 43 18.27 -5.97 -4.39
N THR A 44 18.96 -4.84 -4.51
CA THR A 44 19.57 -4.16 -3.35
C THR A 44 19.06 -2.72 -3.32
N LEU A 45 18.37 -2.36 -2.23
CA LEU A 45 18.03 -0.98 -1.93
C LEU A 45 19.28 -0.22 -1.55
N ARG A 46 19.42 1.03 -1.98
CA ARG A 46 20.60 1.86 -1.71
C ARG A 46 20.70 2.33 -0.25
N ASN A 47 19.59 2.30 0.46
CA ASN A 47 19.49 2.64 1.88
C ASN A 47 18.27 1.95 2.49
N SER A 48 18.08 2.06 3.81
CA SER A 48 16.96 1.46 4.54
C SER A 48 15.74 2.39 4.68
N ILE A 49 15.67 3.46 3.88
CA ILE A 49 14.55 4.39 3.88
C ILE A 49 13.51 3.94 2.84
N ALA A 50 12.27 3.80 3.27
CA ALA A 50 11.14 3.46 2.42
C ALA A 50 10.03 4.52 2.53
N ILE A 51 9.52 4.97 1.39
CA ILE A 51 8.27 5.73 1.34
C ILE A 51 7.11 4.75 1.47
N GLN A 52 6.21 5.01 2.42
CA GLN A 52 5.06 4.15 2.69
C GLN A 52 3.93 4.35 1.66
N PRO A 53 3.08 3.33 1.41
CA PRO A 53 2.01 3.37 0.40
C PRO A 53 0.79 4.16 0.90
N MET A 54 0.93 5.47 1.03
CA MET A 54 -0.12 6.38 1.49
C MET A 54 -0.99 6.84 0.32
N GLU A 55 -2.28 6.48 0.37
CA GLU A 55 -3.26 6.88 -0.64
C GLU A 55 -3.45 8.40 -0.66
N GLY A 56 -3.25 9.01 -1.84
CA GLY A 56 -3.43 10.44 -2.06
C GLY A 56 -4.89 10.84 -2.28
N CYS A 57 -5.70 9.90 -2.75
CA CYS A 57 -7.09 10.16 -3.19
C CYS A 57 -7.17 11.34 -4.18
N ASP A 58 -6.21 11.43 -5.08
CA ASP A 58 -5.99 12.54 -6.00
C ASP A 58 -5.81 12.09 -7.47
N ALA A 59 -6.22 10.86 -7.79
CA ALA A 59 -6.27 10.33 -9.15
C ALA A 59 -7.47 10.89 -9.94
N CYS A 60 -7.42 10.79 -11.26
CA CYS A 60 -8.58 11.00 -12.11
C CYS A 60 -9.71 9.99 -11.78
N ARG A 61 -10.95 10.33 -12.11
CA ARG A 61 -12.09 9.40 -11.89
C ARG A 61 -11.96 8.09 -12.66
N THR A 62 -11.25 8.10 -13.76
CA THR A 62 -10.91 6.93 -14.59
C THR A 62 -9.77 6.09 -14.02
N GLY A 63 -9.13 6.55 -12.95
CA GLY A 63 -8.16 5.81 -12.13
C GLY A 63 -6.70 6.04 -12.48
N GLU A 64 -6.37 6.81 -13.52
CA GLU A 64 -5.00 7.18 -13.86
C GLU A 64 -4.44 8.27 -12.93
N PRO A 65 -3.11 8.35 -12.77
CA PRO A 65 -2.44 9.44 -12.07
C PRO A 65 -2.84 10.81 -12.63
N ASP A 66 -3.13 11.78 -11.73
CA ASP A 66 -3.40 13.18 -12.08
C ASP A 66 -2.23 14.08 -11.59
N GLU A 67 -2.25 15.37 -11.89
CA GLU A 67 -1.15 16.30 -11.59
C GLU A 67 -0.76 16.30 -10.10
N LEU A 68 -1.72 16.17 -9.18
CA LEU A 68 -1.41 16.08 -7.75
C LEU A 68 -0.67 14.78 -7.39
N THR A 69 -1.03 13.67 -8.04
CA THR A 69 -0.33 12.39 -7.92
C THR A 69 1.10 12.55 -8.43
N HIS A 70 1.30 13.08 -9.65
CA HIS A 70 2.62 13.35 -10.21
C HIS A 70 3.46 14.24 -9.30
N ARG A 71 2.91 15.36 -8.80
CA ARG A 71 3.60 16.27 -7.88
C ARG A 71 4.09 15.56 -6.62
N ARG A 72 3.28 14.68 -6.04
CA ARG A 72 3.63 13.92 -4.83
C ARG A 72 4.75 12.93 -5.12
N TYR A 73 4.68 12.18 -6.20
CA TYR A 73 5.70 11.20 -6.56
C TYR A 73 7.03 11.84 -7.03
N ARG A 74 7.00 13.02 -7.65
CA ARG A 74 8.22 13.83 -7.89
C ARG A 74 8.97 14.14 -6.58
N ARG A 75 8.23 14.55 -5.54
CA ARG A 75 8.83 14.79 -4.21
C ARG A 75 9.38 13.52 -3.56
N PHE A 76 8.71 12.39 -3.74
CA PHE A 76 9.22 11.11 -3.28
C PHE A 76 10.50 10.72 -4.03
N ALA A 77 10.56 10.89 -5.32
CA ALA A 77 11.76 10.68 -6.12
C ALA A 77 12.95 11.56 -5.68
N GLU A 78 12.66 12.78 -5.25
CA GLU A 78 13.66 13.74 -4.75
C GLU A 78 14.12 13.46 -3.32
N SER A 79 13.48 12.58 -2.58
CA SER A 79 13.81 12.28 -1.18
C SER A 79 15.07 11.43 -1.01
N GLY A 80 15.44 10.65 -2.04
CA GLY A 80 16.54 9.70 -1.96
C GLY A 80 16.21 8.42 -1.21
N ALA A 81 14.92 8.08 -1.01
CA ALA A 81 14.51 6.80 -0.44
C ALA A 81 14.90 5.63 -1.37
N GLY A 82 15.45 4.55 -0.80
CA GLY A 82 15.83 3.35 -1.53
C GLY A 82 14.63 2.56 -2.07
N LEU A 83 13.47 2.70 -1.42
CA LEU A 83 12.20 2.09 -1.80
C LEU A 83 11.10 3.14 -1.87
N ILE A 84 10.37 3.17 -2.96
CA ILE A 84 9.06 3.84 -3.06
C ILE A 84 7.99 2.76 -3.12
N TRP A 85 7.25 2.61 -2.05
CA TRP A 85 6.08 1.75 -2.02
C TRP A 85 4.89 2.55 -2.52
N PHE A 86 4.54 2.29 -3.77
CA PHE A 86 3.50 3.01 -4.47
C PHE A 86 2.13 2.73 -3.83
N GLU A 87 1.30 3.74 -3.73
CA GLU A 87 0.03 3.70 -3.02
C GLU A 87 -0.93 2.62 -3.49
N ALA A 88 -1.92 2.30 -2.64
CA ALA A 88 -2.93 1.30 -2.92
C ALA A 88 -3.71 1.63 -4.20
N THR A 89 -3.48 0.80 -5.21
CA THR A 89 -4.08 0.88 -6.55
C THR A 89 -5.11 -0.22 -6.69
N ALA A 90 -6.35 0.12 -6.95
CA ALA A 90 -7.44 -0.83 -7.11
C ALA A 90 -7.23 -1.71 -8.35
N VAL A 91 -7.68 -2.97 -8.28
CA VAL A 91 -7.58 -3.95 -9.39
C VAL A 91 -8.93 -4.19 -10.09
N LEU A 92 -10.01 -3.67 -9.52
CA LEU A 92 -11.37 -3.69 -10.04
C LEU A 92 -12.05 -2.33 -9.76
N PRO A 93 -13.05 -1.90 -10.55
CA PRO A 93 -13.77 -0.66 -10.28
C PRO A 93 -14.40 -0.63 -8.89
N GLU A 94 -15.07 -1.73 -8.50
CA GLU A 94 -15.71 -1.91 -7.21
C GLU A 94 -14.73 -2.05 -6.04
N ALA A 95 -13.45 -2.27 -6.32
CA ALA A 95 -12.40 -2.36 -5.32
C ALA A 95 -11.91 -1.00 -4.79
N ARG A 96 -12.40 0.11 -5.34
CA ARG A 96 -11.98 1.47 -4.98
C ARG A 96 -12.59 1.92 -3.67
N ALA A 97 -11.77 2.51 -2.78
CA ALA A 97 -12.21 3.11 -1.52
C ALA A 97 -12.83 4.51 -1.70
N ASN A 98 -12.59 5.13 -2.84
CA ASN A 98 -13.17 6.44 -3.22
C ASN A 98 -13.03 6.66 -4.75
N PRO A 99 -13.79 7.61 -5.35
CA PRO A 99 -13.76 7.86 -6.79
C PRO A 99 -12.42 8.37 -7.35
N HIS A 100 -11.52 8.84 -6.49
CA HIS A 100 -10.21 9.36 -6.85
C HIS A 100 -9.05 8.47 -6.38
N GLN A 101 -9.33 7.21 -6.05
CA GLN A 101 -8.29 6.21 -5.85
C GLN A 101 -7.75 5.73 -7.19
N LEU A 102 -6.45 5.52 -7.27
CA LEU A 102 -5.81 4.89 -8.42
C LEU A 102 -6.44 3.53 -8.73
N TYR A 103 -6.64 3.25 -10.01
CA TYR A 103 -7.16 2.00 -10.53
C TYR A 103 -6.46 1.68 -11.83
N ILE A 104 -5.71 0.56 -11.89
CA ILE A 104 -4.93 0.19 -13.06
C ILE A 104 -5.73 -0.69 -14.02
N THR A 105 -5.69 -0.35 -15.33
CA THR A 105 -6.34 -1.08 -16.41
C THR A 105 -5.42 -1.21 -17.61
N LYS A 106 -5.84 -2.00 -18.62
CA LYS A 106 -5.14 -2.11 -19.90
C LYS A 106 -5.10 -0.78 -20.66
N GLU A 107 -6.15 0.02 -20.49
CA GLU A 107 -6.35 1.29 -21.19
C GLU A 107 -5.49 2.40 -20.60
N ASN A 108 -5.32 2.44 -19.27
CA ASN A 108 -4.64 3.53 -18.58
C ASN A 108 -3.22 3.20 -18.09
N VAL A 109 -2.73 1.97 -18.27
CA VAL A 109 -1.41 1.53 -17.79
C VAL A 109 -0.23 2.38 -18.30
N HIS A 110 -0.38 3.04 -19.45
CA HIS A 110 0.65 3.91 -19.99
C HIS A 110 0.87 5.15 -19.12
N PHE A 111 -0.15 5.72 -18.47
CA PHE A 111 0.01 6.83 -17.52
C PHE A 111 0.80 6.41 -16.27
N PHE A 112 0.61 5.16 -15.81
CA PHE A 112 1.44 4.61 -14.74
C PHE A 112 2.89 4.44 -15.18
N ALA A 113 3.12 4.02 -16.43
CA ALA A 113 4.47 3.88 -16.99
C ALA A 113 5.19 5.23 -17.06
N GLU A 114 4.50 6.27 -17.52
CA GLU A 114 5.02 7.64 -17.57
C GLU A 114 5.42 8.13 -16.16
N LEU A 115 4.58 7.91 -15.16
CA LEU A 115 4.89 8.30 -13.77
C LEU A 115 6.07 7.52 -13.21
N VAL A 116 6.15 6.21 -13.45
CA VAL A 116 7.26 5.37 -12.99
C VAL A 116 8.58 5.81 -13.65
N GLU A 117 8.55 6.11 -14.94
CA GLU A 117 9.73 6.63 -15.67
C GLU A 117 10.15 8.00 -15.14
N GLU A 118 9.19 8.90 -14.88
CA GLU A 118 9.46 10.22 -14.27
C GLU A 118 10.15 10.08 -12.91
N ILE A 119 9.67 9.21 -12.03
CA ILE A 119 10.30 8.92 -10.73
C ILE A 119 11.75 8.46 -10.92
N ARG A 120 11.98 7.53 -11.84
CA ARG A 120 13.31 7.00 -12.12
C ARG A 120 14.25 8.07 -12.67
N ALA A 121 13.78 8.87 -13.61
CA ALA A 121 14.57 9.95 -14.22
C ALA A 121 14.99 11.02 -13.19
N ILE A 122 14.07 11.45 -12.33
CA ILE A 122 14.34 12.43 -11.28
C ILE A 122 15.39 11.88 -10.30
N SER A 123 15.19 10.67 -9.79
CA SER A 123 16.12 10.04 -8.84
C SER A 123 17.50 9.80 -9.47
N MET A 124 17.53 9.32 -10.71
CA MET A 124 18.78 9.11 -11.44
C MET A 124 19.55 10.43 -11.63
N LYS A 125 18.85 11.50 -12.03
CA LYS A 125 19.45 12.83 -12.19
C LYS A 125 20.02 13.39 -10.88
N LYS A 126 19.32 13.18 -9.76
CA LYS A 126 19.68 13.77 -8.47
C LYS A 126 20.73 12.95 -7.71
N PHE A 127 20.64 11.61 -7.77
CA PHE A 127 21.43 10.71 -6.92
C PHE A 127 22.33 9.75 -7.71
N GLY A 128 22.19 9.62 -9.03
CA GLY A 128 22.91 8.66 -9.85
C GLY A 128 22.39 7.22 -9.74
N TRP A 129 21.21 7.01 -9.15
CA TRP A 129 20.57 5.70 -9.00
C TRP A 129 19.04 5.83 -8.95
N SER A 130 18.34 4.73 -9.19
CA SER A 130 16.87 4.67 -9.17
C SER A 130 16.39 3.88 -7.95
N PRO A 131 15.30 4.29 -7.27
CA PRO A 131 14.69 3.50 -6.21
C PRO A 131 14.07 2.21 -6.77
N VAL A 132 13.88 1.22 -5.91
CA VAL A 132 12.94 0.13 -6.16
C VAL A 132 11.52 0.68 -5.99
N ILE A 133 10.61 0.34 -6.92
CA ILE A 133 9.23 0.85 -6.90
C ILE A 133 8.28 -0.34 -6.89
N LEU A 134 7.53 -0.53 -5.80
CA LEU A 134 6.52 -1.59 -5.66
C LEU A 134 5.13 -0.99 -5.72
N MET A 135 4.23 -1.56 -6.54
CA MET A 135 2.82 -1.17 -6.58
C MET A 135 2.04 -1.97 -5.51
N GLN A 136 1.27 -1.29 -4.66
CA GLN A 136 0.37 -1.98 -3.75
C GLN A 136 -0.99 -2.21 -4.44
N ALA A 137 -1.31 -3.46 -4.79
CA ALA A 137 -2.61 -3.85 -5.33
C ALA A 137 -3.64 -4.03 -4.21
N THR A 138 -4.87 -3.57 -4.43
CA THR A 138 -5.89 -3.56 -3.38
C THR A 138 -7.29 -3.88 -3.87
N HIS A 139 -8.10 -4.41 -2.93
CA HIS A 139 -9.55 -4.41 -2.97
C HIS A 139 -10.07 -3.88 -1.63
N SER A 140 -10.71 -2.71 -1.65
CA SER A 140 -11.15 -2.01 -0.43
C SER A 140 -12.22 -2.74 0.38
N GLY A 141 -12.92 -3.68 -0.25
CA GLY A 141 -13.85 -4.57 0.45
C GLY A 141 -14.96 -3.80 1.17
N ARG A 142 -14.99 -3.92 2.47
CA ARG A 142 -15.93 -3.23 3.36
C ARG A 142 -15.97 -1.72 3.19
N PHE A 143 -14.87 -1.13 2.74
CA PHE A 143 -14.73 0.31 2.56
C PHE A 143 -14.88 0.75 1.11
N SER A 144 -15.40 -0.11 0.23
CA SER A 144 -15.64 0.23 -1.17
C SER A 144 -16.63 1.40 -1.31
N LYS A 145 -16.20 2.41 -2.08
CA LYS A 145 -16.95 3.63 -2.40
C LYS A 145 -16.61 4.11 -3.81
N PRO A 146 -16.72 3.27 -4.83
CA PRO A 146 -16.24 3.58 -6.18
C PRO A 146 -16.89 4.84 -6.77
N ASN A 147 -18.15 5.10 -6.39
CA ASN A 147 -18.95 6.22 -6.85
C ASN A 147 -19.15 7.34 -5.79
N GLY A 148 -18.45 7.22 -4.64
CA GLY A 148 -18.56 8.15 -3.51
C GLY A 148 -19.56 7.72 -2.44
N ALA A 149 -20.57 6.92 -2.79
CA ALA A 149 -21.44 6.25 -1.82
C ALA A 149 -20.81 4.94 -1.33
N ALA A 150 -21.14 4.53 -0.11
CA ALA A 150 -20.67 3.26 0.44
C ALA A 150 -21.33 2.07 -0.27
N GLU A 151 -20.51 1.23 -0.87
CA GLU A 151 -20.92 -0.01 -1.56
C GLU A 151 -20.08 -1.18 -1.02
N PRO A 152 -20.27 -1.57 0.28
CA PRO A 152 -19.42 -2.55 0.94
C PRO A 152 -19.50 -3.92 0.30
N ILE A 153 -18.33 -4.49 0.00
CA ILE A 153 -18.16 -5.89 -0.41
C ILE A 153 -17.38 -6.57 0.71
N ILE A 154 -18.07 -7.38 1.51
CA ILE A 154 -17.53 -7.97 2.74
C ILE A 154 -17.16 -9.44 2.56
N ALA A 155 -16.17 -9.90 3.32
CA ALA A 155 -15.78 -11.30 3.32
C ALA A 155 -16.84 -12.19 3.98
N TYR A 156 -17.47 -11.72 5.04
CA TYR A 156 -18.49 -12.41 5.83
C TYR A 156 -19.25 -11.45 6.74
N GLU A 157 -20.39 -11.87 7.22
CA GLU A 157 -21.14 -11.10 8.22
C GLU A 157 -20.39 -11.06 9.54
N ASN A 158 -19.99 -9.86 9.96
CA ASN A 158 -19.28 -9.61 11.21
C ASN A 158 -20.00 -8.50 11.99
N PRO A 159 -20.70 -8.85 13.10
CA PRO A 159 -21.52 -7.88 13.85
C PRO A 159 -20.71 -6.74 14.46
N TYR A 160 -19.41 -6.91 14.71
CA TYR A 160 -18.54 -5.86 15.23
C TYR A 160 -18.11 -4.88 14.14
N LEU A 161 -17.71 -5.40 12.98
CA LEU A 161 -17.27 -4.57 11.85
C LEU A 161 -18.45 -3.90 11.14
N ASN A 162 -19.61 -4.57 11.09
CA ASN A 162 -20.80 -4.04 10.44
C ASN A 162 -21.35 -2.78 11.13
N LYS A 163 -21.13 -2.59 12.44
CA LYS A 163 -21.57 -1.40 13.17
C LYS A 163 -21.02 -0.08 12.63
N ASN A 164 -19.88 -0.14 11.95
CA ASN A 164 -19.18 1.05 11.43
C ASN A 164 -19.42 1.27 9.94
N VAL A 165 -20.28 0.48 9.31
CA VAL A 165 -20.58 0.57 7.89
C VAL A 165 -21.99 1.12 7.73
N HIS A 166 -22.08 2.41 7.38
CA HIS A 166 -23.35 3.07 7.09
C HIS A 166 -23.65 2.90 5.58
N ALA A 167 -24.18 1.74 5.20
CA ALA A 167 -24.63 1.45 3.85
C ALA A 167 -26.02 0.84 3.89
N GLU A 168 -26.86 1.20 2.94
CA GLU A 168 -28.20 0.61 2.78
C GLU A 168 -28.13 -0.88 2.42
N LYS A 169 -27.07 -1.28 1.74
CA LYS A 169 -26.84 -2.65 1.29
C LYS A 169 -25.35 -2.99 1.35
N GLN A 170 -25.03 -4.14 1.94
CA GLN A 170 -23.70 -4.75 1.85
C GLN A 170 -23.82 -6.11 1.14
N THR A 171 -22.78 -6.49 0.40
CA THR A 171 -22.74 -7.75 -0.34
C THR A 171 -21.64 -8.64 0.24
N VAL A 172 -21.99 -9.87 0.60
CA VAL A 172 -20.98 -10.90 0.93
C VAL A 172 -20.44 -11.44 -0.39
N ILE A 173 -19.14 -11.31 -0.61
CA ILE A 173 -18.47 -11.78 -1.82
C ILE A 173 -18.57 -13.30 -1.93
N SER A 174 -18.95 -13.82 -3.09
CA SER A 174 -19.03 -15.25 -3.36
C SER A 174 -17.64 -15.87 -3.59
N ASP A 175 -17.55 -17.20 -3.52
CA ASP A 175 -16.31 -17.92 -3.84
C ASP A 175 -15.91 -17.75 -5.32
N ASP A 176 -16.87 -17.66 -6.23
CA ASP A 176 -16.60 -17.43 -7.66
C ASP A 176 -16.08 -16.01 -7.93
N GLU A 177 -16.58 -15.00 -7.22
CA GLU A 177 -16.05 -13.64 -7.28
C GLU A 177 -14.63 -13.56 -6.68
N LEU A 178 -14.33 -14.35 -5.63
CA LEU A 178 -12.96 -14.46 -5.09
C LEU A 178 -12.00 -15.11 -6.10
N LYS A 179 -12.41 -16.16 -6.80
CA LYS A 179 -11.62 -16.77 -7.89
C LYS A 179 -11.36 -15.76 -9.02
N ARG A 180 -12.38 -15.01 -9.41
CA ARG A 180 -12.21 -13.91 -10.38
C ARG A 180 -11.27 -12.82 -9.87
N LEU A 181 -11.27 -12.51 -8.57
CA LEU A 181 -10.34 -11.55 -7.98
C LEU A 181 -8.89 -12.05 -8.03
N GLU A 182 -8.64 -13.35 -7.81
CA GLU A 182 -7.32 -13.96 -7.99
C GLU A 182 -6.80 -13.75 -9.43
N GLU A 183 -7.64 -13.98 -10.43
CA GLU A 183 -7.30 -13.72 -11.84
C GLU A 183 -6.98 -12.23 -12.07
N LYS A 184 -7.79 -11.33 -11.50
CA LYS A 184 -7.58 -9.87 -11.62
C LYS A 184 -6.31 -9.38 -10.92
N MET A 185 -5.91 -10.00 -9.82
CA MET A 185 -4.61 -9.74 -9.20
C MET A 185 -3.45 -10.16 -10.11
N GLY A 186 -3.56 -11.31 -10.79
CA GLY A 186 -2.59 -11.73 -11.81
C GLY A 186 -2.52 -10.77 -13.00
N GLU A 187 -3.67 -10.30 -13.51
CA GLU A 187 -3.72 -9.27 -14.56
C GLU A 187 -3.07 -7.95 -14.10
N ALA A 188 -3.37 -7.51 -12.86
CA ALA A 188 -2.77 -6.31 -12.30
C ALA A 188 -1.25 -6.42 -12.14
N ALA A 189 -0.73 -7.60 -11.75
CA ALA A 189 0.71 -7.86 -11.69
C ALA A 189 1.37 -7.75 -13.07
N ALA A 190 0.73 -8.27 -14.12
CA ALA A 190 1.21 -8.14 -15.49
C ALA A 190 1.20 -6.66 -15.96
N LEU A 191 0.17 -5.89 -15.60
CA LEU A 191 0.07 -4.46 -15.89
C LEU A 191 1.13 -3.66 -15.11
N ALA A 192 1.34 -3.95 -13.84
CA ALA A 192 2.38 -3.32 -13.02
C ALA A 192 3.77 -3.55 -13.65
N LYS A 193 4.07 -4.79 -14.06
CA LYS A 193 5.31 -5.11 -14.78
C LYS A 193 5.44 -4.31 -16.07
N ARG A 194 4.36 -4.20 -16.87
CA ARG A 194 4.32 -3.40 -18.10
C ARG A 194 4.54 -1.91 -17.85
N ALA A 195 4.03 -1.39 -16.74
CA ALA A 195 4.25 -0.02 -16.30
C ALA A 195 5.67 0.23 -15.73
N GLY A 196 6.51 -0.79 -15.57
CA GLY A 196 7.89 -0.65 -15.10
C GLY A 196 8.06 -0.72 -13.59
N PHE A 197 7.05 -1.13 -12.82
CA PHE A 197 7.21 -1.45 -11.41
C PHE A 197 8.14 -2.65 -11.22
N ASP A 198 8.89 -2.66 -10.13
CA ASP A 198 9.83 -3.72 -9.78
C ASP A 198 9.14 -4.93 -9.13
N GLY A 199 7.93 -4.76 -8.64
CA GLY A 199 7.10 -5.79 -8.04
C GLY A 199 5.73 -5.27 -7.64
N MET A 200 4.91 -6.17 -7.13
CA MET A 200 3.57 -5.87 -6.62
C MET A 200 3.42 -6.43 -5.20
N ASP A 201 2.76 -5.68 -4.34
CA ASP A 201 2.33 -6.05 -3.00
C ASP A 201 0.82 -6.29 -2.98
N VAL A 202 0.38 -7.35 -2.32
CA VAL A 202 -1.04 -7.66 -2.11
C VAL A 202 -1.48 -7.08 -0.77
N LYS A 203 -2.21 -5.96 -0.80
CA LYS A 203 -2.64 -5.26 0.41
C LYS A 203 -3.55 -6.12 1.29
N SER A 204 -3.01 -6.57 2.43
CA SER A 204 -3.69 -7.43 3.39
C SER A 204 -3.80 -6.78 4.77
N CYS A 205 -4.14 -5.48 4.81
CA CYS A 205 -4.26 -4.67 6.04
C CYS A 205 -5.51 -3.80 6.02
N HIS A 206 -5.71 -2.95 7.04
CA HIS A 206 -6.77 -1.95 7.19
C HIS A 206 -8.21 -2.50 7.17
N CYS A 207 -8.42 -3.76 7.52
CA CYS A 207 -9.71 -4.43 7.38
C CYS A 207 -10.28 -4.37 5.94
N TYR A 208 -9.42 -4.25 4.92
CA TYR A 208 -9.78 -4.40 3.53
C TYR A 208 -10.04 -5.89 3.22
N LEU A 209 -10.56 -6.21 2.05
CA LEU A 209 -11.08 -7.55 1.75
C LEU A 209 -10.09 -8.68 2.09
N PHE A 210 -8.82 -8.59 1.67
CA PHE A 210 -7.81 -9.62 1.95
C PHE A 210 -7.54 -9.79 3.44
N SER A 211 -7.45 -8.69 4.18
CA SER A 211 -7.28 -8.69 5.63
C SER A 211 -8.50 -9.28 6.34
N GLU A 212 -9.70 -8.96 5.86
CA GLU A 212 -10.95 -9.49 6.42
C GLU A 212 -11.09 -11.00 6.18
N MET A 213 -10.64 -11.51 5.02
CA MET A 213 -10.61 -12.94 4.72
C MET A 213 -9.82 -13.74 5.75
N LEU A 214 -8.71 -13.21 6.28
CA LEU A 214 -7.92 -13.89 7.32
C LEU A 214 -8.71 -14.18 8.60
N SER A 215 -9.74 -13.40 8.88
CA SER A 215 -10.64 -13.55 10.03
C SER A 215 -11.97 -14.25 9.73
N ALA A 216 -12.15 -14.78 8.52
CA ALA A 216 -13.40 -15.34 8.05
C ALA A 216 -13.70 -16.76 8.58
N TYR A 217 -13.69 -16.94 9.91
CA TYR A 217 -13.91 -18.23 10.58
C TYR A 217 -15.30 -18.81 10.34
N THR A 218 -16.32 -17.96 10.26
CA THR A 218 -17.71 -18.37 10.10
C THR A 218 -18.18 -18.36 8.65
N ARG A 219 -17.32 -17.91 7.71
CA ARG A 219 -17.63 -17.94 6.30
C ARG A 219 -17.73 -19.39 5.82
N PRO A 220 -18.81 -19.79 5.14
CA PRO A 220 -18.89 -21.09 4.46
C PRO A 220 -18.05 -21.09 3.17
N GLY A 221 -17.86 -22.26 2.57
CA GLY A 221 -17.21 -22.42 1.27
C GLY A 221 -15.70 -22.58 1.32
N GLU A 222 -15.08 -22.43 0.16
CA GLU A 222 -13.66 -22.75 -0.05
C GLU A 222 -12.69 -21.73 0.54
N TYR A 223 -13.17 -20.54 0.92
CA TYR A 223 -12.37 -19.41 1.42
C TYR A 223 -12.64 -19.07 2.89
N GLY A 224 -13.35 -19.92 3.62
CA GLY A 224 -13.69 -19.69 5.03
C GLY A 224 -13.41 -20.86 5.95
N GLY A 225 -13.57 -20.67 7.26
CA GLY A 225 -13.43 -21.70 8.27
C GLY A 225 -11.97 -21.98 8.68
N CYS A 226 -11.33 -23.03 8.17
CA CYS A 226 -9.99 -23.42 8.55
C CYS A 226 -8.92 -22.42 8.05
N PHE A 227 -7.71 -22.50 8.61
CA PHE A 227 -6.60 -21.59 8.27
C PHE A 227 -6.25 -21.65 6.78
N GLU A 228 -6.19 -22.83 6.20
CA GLU A 228 -5.86 -23.07 4.80
C GLU A 228 -6.83 -22.36 3.87
N ASN A 229 -8.14 -22.40 4.18
CA ASN A 229 -9.17 -21.74 3.40
C ASN A 229 -9.11 -20.21 3.55
N ARG A 230 -8.97 -19.72 4.78
CA ARG A 230 -8.90 -18.27 5.05
C ARG A 230 -7.67 -17.60 4.46
N THR A 231 -6.58 -18.34 4.24
CA THR A 231 -5.35 -17.85 3.59
C THR A 231 -5.30 -18.16 2.09
N ARG A 232 -6.27 -18.88 1.54
CA ARG A 232 -6.30 -19.30 0.13
C ARG A 232 -6.17 -18.11 -0.82
N LEU A 233 -6.99 -17.08 -0.64
CA LEU A 233 -6.97 -15.89 -1.50
C LEU A 233 -5.56 -15.27 -1.59
N ILE A 234 -4.88 -15.07 -0.46
CA ILE A 234 -3.54 -14.47 -0.44
C ILE A 234 -2.50 -15.40 -1.07
N ARG A 235 -2.62 -16.71 -0.88
CA ARG A 235 -1.65 -17.68 -1.42
C ARG A 235 -1.80 -17.90 -2.92
N ASN A 236 -2.98 -17.66 -3.47
CA ASN A 236 -3.26 -17.82 -4.89
C ASN A 236 -2.90 -16.55 -5.72
N CYS A 237 -2.78 -15.39 -5.06
CA CYS A 237 -2.30 -14.14 -5.67
C CYS A 237 -0.79 -14.03 -5.60
#